data_e0543c84114a7c2878273cdb82c469d7
#
_entry.id   e0543c84114a7c2878273cdb82c469d7
#
_cell.length_a   1.000
_cell.length_b   1.000
_cell.length_c   1.000
_cell.angle_alpha   90.00
_cell.angle_beta   90.00
_cell.angle_gamma   90.00
#
_symmetry.space_group_name_H-M   'P 1'
#
loop_
_entity.id
_entity.type
_entity.pdbx_description
1 polymer ?
#
loop_
_entity_poly.entity_id
_entity_poly.type
_entity_poly.pdbx_seq_one_letter_code
_entity_poly.pdbx_strand_id
1 'polypeptide(L)'
;DAFWIKGEGAKISNEKGIRGDVLTMPVASFPKSASPYGLHDMAGNVAEWVQDWYDPNYYQSGPLANPAGPERGAIKAMRGGSWLKPAISLRTSDRDWGTMDSRPSGTGFRCAKDAF
;
A
#
# COMPACT_ATOMS: atom_id res chain seq x y z
N ASP A 1 4.32 -7.13 14.59
CA ASP A 1 5.38 -7.11 13.68
C ASP A 1 5.03 -7.88 12.46
N ALA A 2 4.78 -7.14 11.41
CA ALA A 2 4.29 -7.69 10.18
C ALA A 2 5.30 -8.70 9.60
N PHE A 3 4.77 -9.67 8.95
CA PHE A 3 5.45 -10.68 8.16
C PHE A 3 6.64 -10.12 7.34
N TRP A 4 6.51 -8.91 6.82
CA TRP A 4 7.53 -8.21 6.05
C TRP A 4 8.71 -7.71 6.90
N ILE A 5 8.50 -7.30 8.14
CA ILE A 5 9.56 -6.79 9.01
C ILE A 5 10.53 -7.90 9.39
N LYS A 6 10.05 -9.13 9.51
CA LYS A 6 10.90 -10.31 9.75
C LYS A 6 11.54 -10.89 8.51
N GLY A 7 11.29 -10.33 7.34
CA GLY A 7 11.82 -10.81 6.06
C GLY A 7 11.23 -12.14 5.59
N GLU A 8 10.24 -12.67 6.27
CA GLU A 8 9.63 -13.96 5.89
C GLU A 8 8.91 -13.87 4.55
N GLY A 9 8.27 -12.76 4.24
CA GLY A 9 7.67 -12.54 2.93
C GLY A 9 8.72 -12.43 1.82
N ALA A 10 9.82 -11.75 2.08
CA ALA A 10 10.92 -11.69 1.13
C ALA A 10 11.53 -13.10 0.90
N LYS A 11 11.62 -13.92 1.95
CA LYS A 11 12.06 -15.30 1.82
C LYS A 11 11.11 -16.13 0.97
N ILE A 12 9.81 -16.00 1.19
CA ILE A 12 8.81 -16.73 0.39
C ILE A 12 8.90 -16.36 -1.08
N SER A 13 9.02 -15.07 -1.39
CA SER A 13 9.12 -14.61 -2.78
C SER A 13 10.46 -14.98 -3.44
N ASN A 14 11.55 -14.95 -2.68
CA ASN A 14 12.89 -15.16 -3.24
C ASN A 14 13.33 -16.62 -3.24
N GLU A 15 12.98 -17.41 -2.21
CA GLU A 15 13.44 -18.80 -2.08
C GLU A 15 12.53 -19.81 -2.75
N LYS A 16 11.23 -19.56 -2.78
CA LYS A 16 10.24 -20.50 -3.33
C LYS A 16 9.72 -20.11 -4.69
N GLY A 17 10.10 -18.95 -5.17
CA GLY A 17 9.44 -18.35 -6.34
C GLY A 17 7.97 -18.07 -6.03
N ILE A 18 7.38 -17.24 -6.82
CA ILE A 18 5.93 -16.97 -6.74
C ILE A 18 5.22 -18.23 -7.25
N ARG A 19 4.87 -19.11 -6.35
CA ARG A 19 4.00 -20.24 -6.67
C ARG A 19 2.59 -19.85 -6.26
N GLY A 20 1.66 -20.02 -7.17
CA GLY A 20 0.30 -19.52 -7.22
C GLY A 20 -0.57 -19.54 -5.96
N ASP A 21 -0.13 -20.16 -4.89
CA ASP A 21 -0.98 -20.43 -3.73
C ASP A 21 -0.73 -19.51 -2.53
N VAL A 22 0.24 -18.58 -2.60
CA VAL A 22 0.60 -17.71 -1.46
C VAL A 22 0.95 -16.30 -1.93
N LEU A 23 0.13 -15.73 -2.78
CA LEU A 23 0.36 -14.38 -3.32
C LEU A 23 -0.21 -13.31 -2.39
N THR A 24 -1.39 -13.58 -1.83
CA THR A 24 -2.06 -12.72 -0.86
C THR A 24 -2.55 -13.56 0.31
N MET A 25 -2.71 -12.94 1.46
CA MET A 25 -3.30 -13.57 2.65
C MET A 25 -4.72 -13.06 2.86
N PRO A 26 -5.58 -13.86 3.50
CA PRO A 26 -6.87 -13.37 3.97
C PRO A 26 -6.67 -12.12 4.85
N VAL A 27 -7.58 -11.17 4.74
CA VAL A 27 -7.52 -9.94 5.53
C VAL A 27 -7.43 -10.24 7.02
N ALA A 28 -6.70 -9.39 7.76
CA ALA A 28 -6.48 -9.54 9.20
C ALA A 28 -5.79 -10.86 9.63
N SER A 29 -5.07 -11.53 8.73
CA SER A 29 -4.27 -12.72 9.08
C SER A 29 -3.19 -12.44 10.12
N PHE A 30 -2.80 -11.19 10.31
CA PHE A 30 -1.76 -10.75 11.23
C PHE A 30 -2.33 -9.80 12.30
N PRO A 31 -3.04 -10.29 13.32
CA PRO A 31 -3.72 -9.42 14.30
C PRO A 31 -2.77 -8.49 15.08
N LYS A 32 -1.50 -8.88 15.23
CA LYS A 32 -0.48 -8.04 15.87
C LYS A 32 0.06 -6.91 14.99
N SER A 33 -0.31 -6.86 13.73
CA SER A 33 0.12 -5.83 12.78
C SER A 33 -0.90 -4.69 12.62
N ALA A 34 -1.92 -4.66 13.46
CA ALA A 34 -2.87 -3.55 13.44
C ALA A 34 -2.14 -2.22 13.71
N SER A 35 -2.53 -1.19 12.96
CA SER A 35 -2.05 0.17 13.18
C SER A 35 -2.49 0.69 14.55
N PRO A 36 -1.92 1.80 15.06
CA PRO A 36 -2.40 2.43 16.29
C PRO A 36 -3.89 2.80 16.29
N TYR A 37 -4.50 2.87 15.11
CA TYR A 37 -5.93 3.14 14.92
C TYR A 37 -6.78 1.88 14.75
N GLY A 38 -6.20 0.69 14.96
CA GLY A 38 -6.90 -0.59 14.83
C GLY A 38 -7.12 -1.08 13.39
N LEU A 39 -6.44 -0.48 12.40
CA LEU A 39 -6.56 -0.88 11.00
C LEU A 39 -5.54 -1.98 10.69
N HIS A 40 -6.02 -3.07 10.09
CA HIS A 40 -5.17 -4.18 9.64
C HIS A 40 -4.68 -3.97 8.20
N ASP A 41 -3.61 -4.69 7.86
CA ASP A 41 -3.06 -4.80 6.50
C ASP A 41 -2.67 -3.45 5.87
N MET A 42 -2.24 -2.48 6.71
CA MET A 42 -1.78 -1.16 6.25
C MET A 42 -0.40 -1.21 5.57
N ALA A 43 0.29 -2.34 5.65
CA ALA A 43 1.60 -2.55 5.06
C ALA A 43 1.70 -3.97 4.48
N GLY A 44 1.81 -4.07 3.17
CA GLY A 44 1.90 -5.35 2.45
C GLY A 44 0.54 -5.90 2.05
N ASN A 45 0.51 -7.18 1.72
CA ASN A 45 -0.61 -7.86 1.09
C ASN A 45 -0.89 -7.27 -0.30
N VAL A 46 -1.72 -6.25 -0.42
CA VAL A 46 -1.93 -5.49 -1.66
C VAL A 46 -1.73 -4.01 -1.42
N ALA A 47 -1.20 -3.31 -2.42
CA ALA A 47 -1.20 -1.85 -2.41
C ALA A 47 -2.63 -1.34 -2.57
N GLU A 48 -2.96 -0.23 -1.94
CA GLU A 48 -4.32 0.29 -1.93
C GLU A 48 -4.42 1.63 -2.63
N TRP A 49 -5.44 1.76 -3.48
CA TRP A 49 -5.79 3.03 -4.07
C TRP A 49 -6.17 4.03 -2.98
N VAL A 50 -5.66 5.26 -3.13
CA VAL A 50 -6.10 6.39 -2.31
C VAL A 50 -6.75 7.45 -3.18
N GLN A 51 -7.46 8.38 -2.54
CA GLN A 51 -8.19 9.45 -3.23
C GLN A 51 -7.27 10.40 -4.00
N ASP A 52 -6.04 10.56 -3.55
CA ASP A 52 -5.09 11.55 -4.06
C ASP A 52 -4.71 11.29 -5.52
N TRP A 53 -4.62 12.36 -6.30
CA TRP A 53 -3.85 12.33 -7.53
C TRP A 53 -2.35 12.23 -7.22
N TYR A 54 -1.62 11.52 -8.06
CA TYR A 54 -0.18 11.35 -7.88
C TYR A 54 0.59 12.43 -8.65
N ASP A 55 1.50 13.09 -7.93
CA ASP A 55 2.55 13.94 -8.48
C ASP A 55 3.84 13.63 -7.71
N PRO A 56 4.94 13.26 -8.40
CA PRO A 56 6.20 12.97 -7.76
C PRO A 56 6.80 14.16 -6.99
N ASN A 57 6.46 15.38 -7.41
CA ASN A 57 7.00 16.61 -6.86
C ASN A 57 6.08 17.30 -5.84
N TYR A 58 4.90 16.75 -5.58
CA TYR A 58 3.88 17.40 -4.74
C TYR A 58 4.41 17.84 -3.36
N TYR A 59 5.25 17.03 -2.73
CA TYR A 59 5.79 17.37 -1.40
C TYR A 59 6.82 18.49 -1.40
N GLN A 60 7.32 18.90 -2.56
CA GLN A 60 8.23 20.05 -2.66
C GLN A 60 7.49 21.39 -2.60
N SER A 61 6.23 21.41 -3.01
CA SER A 61 5.42 22.64 -3.12
C SER A 61 4.07 22.57 -2.43
N GLY A 62 3.67 21.39 -1.95
CA GLY A 62 2.39 21.19 -1.28
C GLY A 62 2.36 21.71 0.16
N PRO A 63 1.19 21.78 0.78
CA PRO A 63 1.03 22.21 2.16
C PRO A 63 1.69 21.22 3.13
N LEU A 64 2.26 21.73 4.21
CA LEU A 64 2.88 20.92 5.28
C LEU A 64 1.83 20.18 6.12
N ALA A 65 0.60 20.69 6.19
CA ALA A 65 -0.47 20.12 6.98
C ALA A 65 -1.59 19.61 6.07
N ASN A 66 -2.08 18.40 6.36
CA ASN A 66 -3.19 17.74 5.66
C ASN A 66 -3.05 17.77 4.12
N PRO A 67 -1.94 17.28 3.56
CA PRO A 67 -1.73 17.29 2.12
C PRO A 67 -2.75 16.37 1.43
N ALA A 68 -3.61 16.93 0.62
CA ALA A 68 -4.68 16.21 -0.09
C ALA A 68 -4.27 15.72 -1.50
N GLY A 69 -3.04 15.96 -1.90
CA GLY A 69 -2.60 15.74 -3.28
C GLY A 69 -3.00 16.89 -4.23
N PRO A 70 -2.56 16.84 -5.48
CA PRO A 70 -2.97 17.80 -6.50
C PRO A 70 -4.49 17.79 -6.71
N GLU A 71 -5.08 18.91 -7.07
CA GLU A 71 -6.52 18.99 -7.40
C GLU A 71 -6.91 18.17 -8.63
N ARG A 72 -5.98 17.99 -9.54
CA ARG A 72 -6.17 17.25 -10.80
C ARG A 72 -4.92 16.46 -11.15
N GLY A 73 -5.10 15.34 -11.86
CA GLY A 73 -4.01 14.50 -12.34
C GLY A 73 -4.49 13.48 -13.36
N ALA A 74 -3.54 12.75 -13.94
CA ALA A 74 -3.79 11.66 -14.88
C ALA A 74 -3.69 10.28 -14.20
N ILE A 75 -3.03 10.20 -13.06
CA ILE A 75 -2.74 8.94 -12.34
C ILE A 75 -3.08 9.11 -10.87
N LYS A 76 -3.50 8.02 -10.26
CA LYS A 76 -3.85 7.97 -8.84
C LYS A 76 -2.70 7.41 -8.01
N ALA A 77 -2.61 7.86 -6.77
CA ALA A 77 -1.65 7.32 -5.84
C ALA A 77 -2.12 6.00 -5.22
N MET A 78 -1.16 5.16 -4.88
CA MET A 78 -1.36 3.92 -4.13
C MET A 78 -0.41 3.89 -2.93
N ARG A 79 -0.81 3.20 -1.87
CA ARG A 79 -0.08 3.15 -0.60
C ARG A 79 0.00 1.72 -0.05
N GLY A 80 0.91 1.52 0.88
CA GLY A 80 1.00 0.28 1.66
C GLY A 80 1.95 -0.77 1.09
N GLY A 81 2.33 -0.66 -0.18
CA GLY A 81 3.10 -1.71 -0.85
C GLY A 81 2.30 -3.00 -1.03
N SER A 82 2.88 -3.99 -1.66
CA SER A 82 2.20 -5.25 -1.94
C SER A 82 3.16 -6.45 -1.84
N TRP A 83 2.60 -7.65 -1.93
CA TRP A 83 3.36 -8.89 -2.01
C TRP A 83 4.37 -8.93 -3.19
N LEU A 84 4.15 -8.10 -4.22
CA LEU A 84 5.02 -7.96 -5.39
C LEU A 84 6.20 -7.01 -5.16
N LYS A 85 6.19 -6.23 -4.09
CA LYS A 85 7.15 -5.15 -3.86
C LYS A 85 8.18 -5.54 -2.79
N PRO A 86 9.39 -5.02 -2.84
CA PRO A 86 10.37 -5.22 -1.79
C PRO A 86 9.95 -4.50 -0.49
N ALA A 87 10.49 -4.94 0.64
CA ALA A 87 10.16 -4.41 1.97
C ALA A 87 10.31 -2.89 2.10
N ILE A 88 11.21 -2.28 1.33
CA ILE A 88 11.39 -0.82 1.30
C ILE A 88 10.11 -0.07 0.89
N SER A 89 9.26 -0.69 0.08
CA SER A 89 7.98 -0.13 -0.37
C SER A 89 6.85 -0.22 0.65
N LEU A 90 7.10 -0.83 1.81
CA LEU A 90 6.14 -0.88 2.92
C LEU A 90 6.21 0.33 3.85
N ARG A 91 7.16 1.24 3.62
CA ARG A 91 7.29 2.46 4.44
C ARG A 91 6.04 3.32 4.30
N THR A 92 5.64 3.92 5.40
CA THR A 92 4.49 4.84 5.42
C THR A 92 4.67 6.06 4.51
N SER A 93 5.91 6.42 4.17
CA SER A 93 6.24 7.50 3.24
C SER A 93 6.25 7.08 1.77
N ASP A 94 6.28 5.77 1.48
CA ASP A 94 6.34 5.29 0.10
C ASP A 94 5.02 5.54 -0.62
N ARG A 95 5.12 5.95 -1.89
CA ARG A 95 3.97 6.18 -2.76
C ARG A 95 4.21 5.45 -4.08
N ASP A 96 3.23 4.70 -4.50
CA ASP A 96 3.14 4.11 -5.83
C ASP A 96 2.03 4.82 -6.62
N TRP A 97 1.87 4.48 -7.87
CA TRP A 97 0.87 5.09 -8.73
C TRP A 97 0.38 4.14 -9.83
N GLY A 98 -0.78 4.47 -10.38
CA GLY A 98 -1.34 3.77 -11.51
C GLY A 98 -2.38 4.60 -12.24
N THR A 99 -2.69 4.20 -13.48
CA THR A 99 -3.80 4.76 -14.23
C THR A 99 -5.13 4.23 -13.67
N MET A 100 -6.20 4.98 -13.78
CA MET A 100 -7.51 4.64 -13.19
C MET A 100 -8.13 3.37 -13.78
N ASP A 101 -7.75 2.97 -14.95
CA ASP A 101 -8.19 1.76 -15.64
C ASP A 101 -7.29 0.55 -15.39
N SER A 102 -6.14 0.74 -14.73
CA SER A 102 -5.22 -0.35 -14.41
C SER A 102 -5.76 -1.24 -13.30
N ARG A 103 -5.50 -2.55 -13.41
CA ARG A 103 -5.94 -3.56 -12.43
C ARG A 103 -4.81 -4.54 -12.14
N PRO A 104 -3.71 -4.06 -11.56
CA PRO A 104 -2.59 -4.93 -11.23
C PRO A 104 -2.98 -5.91 -10.10
N SER A 105 -2.49 -7.14 -10.17
CA SER A 105 -2.81 -8.21 -9.22
C SER A 105 -2.38 -7.93 -7.77
N GLY A 106 -1.46 -7.00 -7.58
CA GLY A 106 -1.00 -6.58 -6.25
C GLY A 106 -1.69 -5.33 -5.73
N THR A 107 -2.86 -4.95 -6.27
CA THR A 107 -3.56 -3.71 -5.88
C THR A 107 -5.01 -4.00 -5.50
N GLY A 108 -5.46 -3.36 -4.45
CA GLY A 108 -6.82 -3.41 -3.93
C GLY A 108 -7.29 -2.04 -3.47
N PHE A 109 -8.31 -2.02 -2.65
CA PHE A 109 -8.86 -0.79 -2.05
C PHE A 109 -9.53 -1.09 -0.72
N ARG A 110 -9.72 -0.06 0.08
CA ARG A 110 -10.65 -0.09 1.22
C ARG A 110 -11.53 1.15 1.22
N CYS A 111 -12.74 1.01 1.73
CA CYS A 111 -13.67 2.14 1.88
C CYS A 111 -13.28 2.98 3.10
N ALA A 112 -13.45 4.29 2.96
CA ALA A 112 -13.33 5.26 4.04
C ALA A 112 -14.52 6.21 3.99
N LYS A 113 -14.86 6.79 5.14
CA LYS A 113 -15.87 7.86 5.26
C LYS A 113 -15.43 8.82 6.36
N ASP A 114 -15.88 10.05 6.27
CA ASP A 114 -15.68 11.04 7.33
C ASP A 114 -16.37 10.58 8.62
N ALA A 115 -15.70 10.80 9.72
CA ALA A 115 -16.27 10.60 11.04
C ALA A 115 -17.01 11.89 11.44
N PHE A 116 -18.25 12.07 10.97
CA PHE A 116 -19.20 13.12 11.33
C PHE A 116 -18.64 14.55 11.45
#